data_0b88f08bb7d7472abac39196f9f6a056
#
_entry.id   0b88f08bb7d7472abac39196f9f6a056
#
_cell.length_a   1.000
_cell.length_b   1.000
_cell.length_c   1.000
_cell.angle_alpha   90.00
_cell.angle_beta   90.00
_cell.angle_gamma   90.00
#
_symmetry.space_group_name_H-M   'P 1'
#
loop_
_entity.id
_entity.type
_entity.pdbx_description
1 polymer ?
#
loop_
_entity_poly.entity_id
_entity_poly.type
_entity_poly.pdbx_seq_one_letter_code
_entity_poly.pdbx_strand_id
1 'polypeptide(L)'
;MMKTSLKHISTALTFVIAMSWTTAQEFTFDVNLAGGAGETVLTAGFSPDATDGYDDGIDSYAPPAPPPPSFDAALSWGGDRYYTQILAGDTDLSEHVYDIQLQYDTDNLITVSWDNSGFSDLMTSCVLQDAFGGAFVNIDMITGEGSVNAAFASW
;
A
#
# COMPACT_ATOMS: atom_id res chain seq x y z
N MET A 1 56.45 -7.88 -60.79
CA MET A 1 56.56 -8.05 -59.32
C MET A 1 55.45 -7.20 -58.68
N MET A 2 54.27 -7.80 -58.45
CA MET A 2 53.07 -7.12 -57.92
C MET A 2 53.08 -7.26 -56.41
N LYS A 3 53.14 -6.13 -55.66
CA LYS A 3 52.99 -6.13 -54.21
C LYS A 3 51.52 -5.89 -53.90
N THR A 4 50.84 -6.92 -53.38
CA THR A 4 49.47 -6.83 -52.87
C THR A 4 49.54 -6.36 -51.42
N SER A 5 48.95 -5.16 -51.14
CA SER A 5 48.84 -4.63 -49.78
C SER A 5 47.52 -5.11 -49.17
N LEU A 6 47.65 -5.91 -48.13
CA LEU A 6 46.51 -6.43 -47.34
C LEU A 6 46.09 -5.37 -46.31
N LYS A 7 44.94 -4.74 -46.54
CA LYS A 7 44.33 -3.79 -45.55
C LYS A 7 43.59 -4.62 -44.47
N HIS A 8 44.06 -4.53 -43.26
CA HIS A 8 43.36 -5.07 -42.12
C HIS A 8 42.20 -4.14 -41.74
N ILE A 9 40.99 -4.61 -41.91
CA ILE A 9 39.78 -3.94 -41.40
C ILE A 9 39.60 -4.45 -39.96
N SER A 10 39.90 -3.59 -38.99
CA SER A 10 39.60 -3.84 -37.58
C SER A 10 38.17 -3.45 -37.33
N THR A 11 37.27 -4.44 -37.19
CA THR A 11 35.89 -4.24 -36.78
C THR A 11 35.87 -4.15 -35.26
N ALA A 12 35.76 -2.95 -34.71
CA ALA A 12 35.51 -2.75 -33.30
C ALA A 12 34.05 -3.12 -32.98
N LEU A 13 33.84 -4.22 -32.30
CA LEU A 13 32.54 -4.60 -31.78
C LEU A 13 32.27 -3.80 -30.49
N THR A 14 31.47 -2.73 -30.60
CA THR A 14 31.03 -1.96 -29.44
C THR A 14 29.90 -2.71 -28.76
N PHE A 15 30.17 -3.29 -27.58
CA PHE A 15 29.17 -3.91 -26.74
C PHE A 15 28.47 -2.82 -25.91
N VAL A 16 27.26 -2.46 -26.28
CA VAL A 16 26.41 -1.54 -25.50
C VAL A 16 25.74 -2.38 -24.41
N ILE A 17 26.24 -2.28 -23.18
CA ILE A 17 25.53 -2.80 -22.02
C ILE A 17 24.37 -1.83 -21.72
N ALA A 18 23.16 -2.20 -22.08
CA ALA A 18 21.96 -1.55 -21.59
C ALA A 18 21.82 -1.88 -20.11
N MET A 19 22.26 -0.99 -19.23
CA MET A 19 21.90 -1.06 -17.81
C MET A 19 20.41 -0.71 -17.72
N SER A 20 19.57 -1.71 -17.50
CA SER A 20 18.21 -1.49 -17.06
C SER A 20 18.28 -0.98 -15.63
N TRP A 21 17.99 0.30 -15.45
CA TRP A 21 17.73 0.86 -14.13
C TRP A 21 16.34 0.36 -13.75
N THR A 22 16.26 -0.66 -12.91
CA THR A 22 15.01 -0.94 -12.20
C THR A 22 14.88 0.19 -11.20
N THR A 23 13.98 1.13 -11.44
CA THR A 23 13.55 2.05 -10.41
C THR A 23 12.83 1.21 -9.36
N ALA A 24 13.24 1.31 -8.12
CA ALA A 24 12.48 0.79 -7.00
C ALA A 24 11.04 1.32 -7.11
N GLN A 25 10.06 0.47 -6.86
CA GLN A 25 8.66 0.80 -7.12
C GLN A 25 8.02 1.30 -5.84
N GLU A 26 7.50 2.51 -5.92
CA GLU A 26 6.62 3.09 -4.92
C GLU A 26 5.18 2.68 -5.22
N PHE A 27 4.43 2.30 -4.20
CA PHE A 27 3.03 1.97 -4.33
C PHE A 27 2.22 2.50 -3.16
N THR A 28 1.13 3.19 -3.47
CA THR A 28 0.17 3.68 -2.48
C THR A 28 -1.25 3.41 -2.93
N PHE A 29 -2.16 3.20 -1.99
CA PHE A 29 -3.58 3.06 -2.24
C PHE A 29 -4.39 3.64 -1.09
N ASP A 30 -5.59 4.09 -1.43
CA ASP A 30 -6.53 4.65 -0.48
C ASP A 30 -7.57 3.60 -0.06
N VAL A 31 -7.84 3.58 1.24
CA VAL A 31 -8.97 2.86 1.84
C VAL A 31 -9.95 3.90 2.37
N ASN A 32 -11.14 3.93 1.79
CA ASN A 32 -12.21 4.81 2.21
C ASN A 32 -13.07 4.07 3.24
N LEU A 33 -13.26 4.67 4.40
CA LEU A 33 -14.09 4.15 5.47
C LEU A 33 -15.22 5.12 5.77
N ALA A 34 -16.45 4.64 5.68
CA ALA A 34 -17.64 5.45 5.96
C ALA A 34 -18.53 4.74 6.98
N GLY A 35 -18.99 5.46 7.99
CA GLY A 35 -19.85 4.95 9.04
C GLY A 35 -20.76 6.04 9.62
N GLY A 36 -22.07 5.81 9.63
CA GLY A 36 -23.04 6.80 10.07
C GLY A 36 -22.96 8.07 9.23
N ALA A 37 -22.60 9.20 9.85
CA ALA A 37 -22.43 10.49 9.19
C ALA A 37 -20.95 10.86 8.94
N GLY A 38 -20.02 9.96 9.25
CA GLY A 38 -18.57 10.19 9.13
C GLY A 38 -17.95 9.42 7.98
N GLU A 39 -16.88 9.99 7.45
CA GLU A 39 -16.07 9.39 6.39
C GLU A 39 -14.61 9.75 6.63
N THR A 40 -13.71 8.81 6.38
CA THR A 40 -12.25 9.00 6.48
C THR A 40 -11.56 8.24 5.36
N VAL A 41 -10.56 8.86 4.76
CA VAL A 41 -9.66 8.22 3.80
C VAL A 41 -8.34 7.94 4.51
N LEU A 42 -7.88 6.71 4.42
CA LEU A 42 -6.57 6.27 4.90
C LEU A 42 -5.72 5.88 3.70
N THR A 43 -4.49 6.36 3.65
CA THR A 43 -3.55 6.00 2.60
C THR A 43 -2.50 5.05 3.17
N ALA A 44 -2.39 3.87 2.57
CA ALA A 44 -1.38 2.87 2.90
C ALA A 44 -0.49 2.58 1.68
N GLY A 45 0.68 2.03 1.92
CA GLY A 45 1.57 1.70 0.83
C GLY A 45 2.99 1.41 1.27
N PHE A 46 3.87 1.22 0.31
CA PHE A 46 5.29 1.03 0.57
C PHE A 46 6.14 1.84 -0.42
N SER A 47 7.32 2.22 0.04
CA SER A 47 8.29 2.96 -0.77
C SER A 47 9.71 2.55 -0.38
N PRO A 48 10.66 2.48 -1.33
CA PRO A 48 12.07 2.28 -1.01
C PRO A 48 12.69 3.47 -0.27
N ASP A 49 12.04 4.63 -0.34
CA ASP A 49 12.49 5.86 0.33
C ASP A 49 11.87 6.02 1.74
N ALA A 50 10.94 5.13 2.12
CA ALA A 50 10.31 5.11 3.44
C ALA A 50 11.05 4.18 4.42
N THR A 51 10.77 4.36 5.71
CA THR A 51 11.17 3.45 6.78
C THR A 51 9.94 2.77 7.39
N ASP A 52 10.14 1.83 8.32
CA ASP A 52 9.03 1.28 9.10
C ASP A 52 8.64 2.19 10.28
N GLY A 53 9.08 3.44 10.27
CA GLY A 53 8.77 4.47 11.24
C GLY A 53 7.95 5.61 10.66
N TYR A 54 7.98 6.76 11.33
CA TYR A 54 7.44 8.00 10.78
C TYR A 54 8.47 8.69 9.87
N ASP A 55 8.10 8.96 8.65
CA ASP A 55 8.92 9.67 7.68
C ASP A 55 8.28 11.03 7.33
N ASP A 56 8.99 12.10 7.68
CA ASP A 56 8.52 13.47 7.44
C ASP A 56 8.38 13.76 5.93
N GLY A 57 7.20 14.21 5.54
CA GLY A 57 6.88 14.48 4.14
C GLY A 57 6.37 13.26 3.35
N ILE A 58 6.39 12.06 3.93
CA ILE A 58 5.83 10.83 3.38
C ILE A 58 4.57 10.45 4.17
N ASP A 59 4.69 10.35 5.49
CA ASP A 59 3.61 10.00 6.39
C ASP A 59 2.84 11.22 6.90
N SER A 60 1.61 10.98 7.35
CA SER A 60 0.84 12.01 8.05
C SER A 60 0.15 11.46 9.29
N TYR A 61 0.36 12.13 10.42
CA TYR A 61 -0.35 11.79 11.66
C TYR A 61 -1.84 12.11 11.57
N ALA A 62 -2.65 11.24 12.17
CA ALA A 62 -4.02 11.55 12.49
C ALA A 62 -4.11 12.24 13.86
N PRO A 63 -5.07 13.16 14.06
CA PRO A 63 -5.30 13.76 15.38
C PRO A 63 -5.80 12.70 16.37
N PRO A 64 -5.81 13.00 17.68
CA PRO A 64 -6.49 12.15 18.66
C PRO A 64 -7.94 11.90 18.26
N ALA A 65 -8.43 10.68 18.49
CA ALA A 65 -9.81 10.32 18.20
C ALA A 65 -10.78 11.28 18.90
N PRO A 66 -11.85 11.73 18.22
CA PRO A 66 -12.88 12.54 18.83
C PRO A 66 -13.64 11.74 19.91
N PRO A 67 -14.35 12.39 20.81
CA PRO A 67 -15.16 11.67 21.79
C PRO A 67 -16.24 10.81 21.11
N PRO A 68 -16.49 9.58 21.60
CA PRO A 68 -17.64 8.80 21.16
C PRO A 68 -18.96 9.57 21.32
N PRO A 69 -19.95 9.36 20.44
CA PRO A 69 -20.08 8.32 19.42
C PRO A 69 -19.61 8.73 18.01
N SER A 70 -18.79 9.76 17.89
CA SER A 70 -18.33 10.23 16.58
C SER A 70 -17.61 9.13 15.81
N PHE A 71 -17.84 9.07 14.49
CA PHE A 71 -17.07 8.20 13.63
C PHE A 71 -15.62 8.68 13.53
N ASP A 72 -14.69 7.75 13.58
CA ASP A 72 -13.27 8.00 13.40
C ASP A 72 -12.56 6.74 12.89
N ALA A 73 -11.56 6.94 12.02
CA ALA A 73 -10.69 5.89 11.54
C ALA A 73 -9.25 6.39 11.41
N ALA A 74 -8.30 5.57 11.77
CA ALA A 74 -6.88 5.84 11.58
C ALA A 74 -6.10 4.54 11.43
N LEU A 75 -5.00 4.59 10.69
CA LEU A 75 -3.96 3.57 10.76
C LEU A 75 -3.26 3.69 12.12
N SER A 76 -2.81 2.57 12.67
CA SER A 76 -2.16 2.53 13.99
C SER A 76 -0.84 1.79 13.90
N TRP A 77 0.21 2.45 14.36
CA TRP A 77 1.52 1.83 14.46
C TRP A 77 2.36 2.47 15.57
N GLY A 78 3.07 1.65 16.34
CA GLY A 78 3.96 2.15 17.41
C GLY A 78 3.28 2.91 18.56
N GLY A 79 1.95 2.90 18.62
CA GLY A 79 1.15 3.67 19.59
C GLY A 79 0.68 5.01 19.06
N ASP A 80 1.07 5.38 17.84
CA ASP A 80 0.64 6.57 17.14
C ASP A 80 -0.46 6.26 16.13
N ARG A 81 -1.10 7.32 15.61
CA ARG A 81 -2.20 7.26 14.65
C ARG A 81 -1.84 8.02 13.39
N TYR A 82 -2.20 7.45 12.23
CA TYR A 82 -1.86 8.00 10.93
C TYR A 82 -3.06 8.07 9.99
N TYR A 83 -3.12 9.12 9.17
CA TYR A 83 -3.96 9.11 7.96
C TYR A 83 -3.20 8.54 6.76
N THR A 84 -1.90 8.74 6.71
CA THR A 84 -1.02 8.15 5.71
C THR A 84 0.11 7.42 6.41
N GLN A 85 0.33 6.15 6.04
CA GLN A 85 1.43 5.34 6.54
C GLN A 85 2.04 4.56 5.37
N ILE A 86 3.28 4.88 5.05
CA ILE A 86 4.04 4.25 3.97
C ILE A 86 5.21 3.51 4.60
N LEU A 87 5.24 2.20 4.46
CA LEU A 87 6.29 1.36 5.04
C LEU A 87 7.49 1.22 4.11
N ALA A 88 8.63 0.83 4.67
CA ALA A 88 9.79 0.47 3.88
C ALA A 88 9.48 -0.71 2.96
N GLY A 89 9.78 -0.60 1.69
CA GLY A 89 9.58 -1.70 0.76
C GLY A 89 9.88 -1.31 -0.67
N ASP A 90 10.16 -2.32 -1.45
CA ASP A 90 10.35 -2.21 -2.88
C ASP A 90 9.67 -3.39 -3.59
N THR A 91 10.27 -3.90 -4.66
CA THR A 91 9.78 -5.07 -5.39
C THR A 91 10.07 -6.41 -4.68
N ASP A 92 10.61 -6.41 -3.47
CA ASP A 92 10.84 -7.63 -2.70
C ASP A 92 9.49 -8.19 -2.21
N LEU A 93 9.43 -9.52 -2.11
CA LEU A 93 8.25 -10.23 -1.59
C LEU A 93 8.22 -10.14 -0.06
N SER A 94 8.01 -8.95 0.48
CA SER A 94 7.83 -8.71 1.90
C SER A 94 6.36 -8.58 2.25
N GLU A 95 6.01 -8.93 3.48
CA GLU A 95 4.68 -8.75 4.03
C GLU A 95 4.60 -7.39 4.71
N HIS A 96 3.57 -6.61 4.35
CA HIS A 96 3.24 -5.35 4.99
C HIS A 96 1.89 -5.49 5.70
N VAL A 97 1.83 -5.08 6.95
CA VAL A 97 0.62 -5.16 7.78
C VAL A 97 0.25 -3.77 8.27
N TYR A 98 -1.01 -3.39 8.04
CA TYR A 98 -1.57 -2.11 8.46
C TYR A 98 -2.75 -2.35 9.39
N ASP A 99 -2.66 -1.84 10.60
CA ASP A 99 -3.74 -1.92 11.57
C ASP A 99 -4.67 -0.71 11.45
N ILE A 100 -5.96 -0.94 11.23
CA ILE A 100 -6.97 0.11 11.19
C ILE A 100 -7.71 0.14 12.51
N GLN A 101 -7.62 1.27 13.22
CA GLN A 101 -8.45 1.55 14.39
C GLN A 101 -9.73 2.25 13.94
N LEU A 102 -10.87 1.72 14.41
CA LEU A 102 -12.20 2.24 14.09
C LEU A 102 -12.92 2.66 15.36
N GLN A 103 -13.58 3.82 15.30
CA GLN A 103 -14.57 4.27 16.28
C GLN A 103 -15.87 4.60 15.55
N TYR A 104 -16.99 4.07 16.01
CA TYR A 104 -18.29 4.23 15.35
C TYR A 104 -19.44 4.14 16.36
N ASP A 105 -20.61 4.62 15.97
CA ASP A 105 -21.84 4.56 16.78
C ASP A 105 -22.56 3.21 16.61
N THR A 106 -23.69 3.09 17.25
CA THR A 106 -24.49 1.88 17.48
C THR A 106 -24.97 1.14 16.24
N ASP A 107 -24.99 1.75 15.08
CA ASP A 107 -25.46 1.10 13.83
C ASP A 107 -24.48 0.07 13.26
N ASN A 108 -23.26 0.09 13.70
CA ASN A 108 -22.20 -0.91 13.41
C ASN A 108 -22.00 -1.28 11.93
N LEU A 109 -22.60 -0.52 11.00
CA LEU A 109 -22.40 -0.75 9.58
C LEU A 109 -21.34 0.22 9.07
N ILE A 110 -20.19 -0.34 8.74
CA ILE A 110 -19.07 0.38 8.14
C ILE A 110 -18.93 -0.07 6.70
N THR A 111 -18.90 0.89 5.78
CA THR A 111 -18.53 0.64 4.40
C THR A 111 -17.04 0.87 4.27
N VAL A 112 -16.33 -0.13 3.78
CA VAL A 112 -14.92 -0.03 3.41
C VAL A 112 -14.84 -0.18 1.90
N SER A 113 -14.18 0.75 1.23
CA SER A 113 -14.00 0.70 -0.21
C SER A 113 -12.59 1.10 -0.63
N TRP A 114 -12.13 0.56 -1.74
CA TRP A 114 -10.81 0.78 -2.30
C TRP A 114 -10.82 0.65 -3.81
N ASP A 115 -9.80 1.20 -4.46
CA ASP A 115 -9.52 0.94 -5.88
C ASP A 115 -8.43 -0.13 -5.96
N ASN A 116 -8.75 -1.29 -6.53
CA ASN A 116 -7.82 -2.41 -6.69
C ASN A 116 -7.05 -2.39 -8.03
N SER A 117 -7.13 -1.29 -8.76
CA SER A 117 -6.39 -1.12 -10.01
C SER A 117 -4.89 -1.24 -9.77
N GLY A 118 -4.24 -2.15 -10.47
CA GLY A 118 -2.79 -2.37 -10.35
C GLY A 118 -2.36 -3.26 -9.18
N PHE A 119 -3.26 -3.68 -8.26
CA PHE A 119 -2.88 -4.56 -7.15
C PHE A 119 -2.26 -5.86 -7.64
N SER A 120 -2.86 -6.51 -8.64
CA SER A 120 -2.37 -7.76 -9.20
C SER A 120 -1.02 -7.66 -9.90
N ASP A 121 -0.60 -6.45 -10.28
CA ASP A 121 0.70 -6.22 -10.93
C ASP A 121 1.84 -6.12 -9.91
N LEU A 122 1.51 -5.81 -8.66
CA LEU A 122 2.47 -5.44 -7.61
C LEU A 122 2.49 -6.41 -6.44
N MET A 123 1.38 -7.09 -6.16
CA MET A 123 1.28 -7.97 -5.00
C MET A 123 0.63 -9.31 -5.35
N THR A 124 1.04 -10.34 -4.63
CA THR A 124 0.50 -11.69 -4.79
C THR A 124 -0.74 -11.92 -3.93
N SER A 125 -0.90 -11.13 -2.87
CA SER A 125 -2.09 -11.13 -2.02
C SER A 125 -2.26 -9.77 -1.36
N CYS A 126 -3.51 -9.37 -1.17
CA CYS A 126 -3.91 -8.24 -0.33
C CYS A 126 -5.24 -8.62 0.32
N VAL A 127 -5.28 -8.63 1.64
CA VAL A 127 -6.43 -9.12 2.39
C VAL A 127 -6.86 -8.11 3.43
N LEU A 128 -8.14 -7.75 3.43
CA LEU A 128 -8.78 -7.04 4.53
C LEU A 128 -9.39 -8.07 5.50
N GLN A 129 -8.94 -8.06 6.74
CA GLN A 129 -9.43 -9.00 7.74
C GLN A 129 -9.68 -8.33 9.09
N ASP A 130 -10.53 -8.95 9.91
CA ASP A 130 -10.75 -8.53 11.28
C ASP A 130 -9.59 -8.91 12.21
N ALA A 131 -9.54 -8.30 13.39
CA ALA A 131 -8.51 -8.55 14.41
C ALA A 131 -8.49 -10.00 14.97
N PHE A 132 -9.45 -10.85 14.58
CA PHE A 132 -9.51 -12.25 14.96
C PHE A 132 -8.95 -13.19 13.89
N GLY A 133 -8.09 -12.65 13.01
CA GLY A 133 -7.45 -13.40 11.93
C GLY A 133 -8.42 -13.76 10.80
N GLY A 134 -9.38 -12.90 10.52
CA GLY A 134 -10.33 -13.08 9.42
C GLY A 134 -11.48 -14.03 9.75
N ALA A 135 -11.82 -14.22 11.03
CA ALA A 135 -12.90 -15.12 11.42
C ALA A 135 -14.29 -14.61 11.03
N PHE A 136 -14.49 -13.30 10.94
CA PHE A 136 -15.76 -12.65 10.61
C PHE A 136 -15.66 -11.85 9.31
N VAL A 137 -14.52 -11.20 9.07
CA VAL A 137 -14.23 -10.43 7.84
C VAL A 137 -12.91 -10.92 7.28
N ASN A 138 -12.96 -11.48 6.07
CA ASN A 138 -11.77 -11.94 5.35
C ASN A 138 -12.02 -11.78 3.85
N ILE A 139 -11.48 -10.72 3.26
CA ILE A 139 -11.81 -10.28 1.91
C ILE A 139 -10.54 -10.14 1.10
N ASP A 140 -10.47 -10.84 -0.01
CA ASP A 140 -9.43 -10.65 -1.03
C ASP A 140 -9.66 -9.29 -1.72
N MET A 141 -8.78 -8.34 -1.46
CA MET A 141 -8.88 -6.99 -2.02
C MET A 141 -8.42 -6.93 -3.49
N ILE A 142 -7.65 -7.90 -3.98
CA ILE A 142 -7.17 -7.94 -5.37
C ILE A 142 -8.32 -8.29 -6.30
N THR A 143 -9.08 -9.35 -5.97
CA THR A 143 -10.15 -9.89 -6.81
C THR A 143 -11.55 -9.48 -6.35
N GLY A 144 -11.64 -8.81 -5.20
CA GLY A 144 -12.89 -8.35 -4.62
C GLY A 144 -13.58 -7.24 -5.42
N GLU A 145 -14.81 -6.92 -5.03
CA GLU A 145 -15.63 -5.90 -5.72
C GLU A 145 -15.19 -4.46 -5.43
N GLY A 146 -14.07 -4.25 -4.72
CA GLY A 146 -13.57 -2.93 -4.34
C GLY A 146 -14.38 -2.27 -3.20
N SER A 147 -15.36 -2.97 -2.62
CA SER A 147 -16.06 -2.50 -1.44
C SER A 147 -16.70 -3.63 -0.63
N VAL A 148 -16.86 -3.38 0.65
CA VAL A 148 -17.57 -4.26 1.58
C VAL A 148 -18.34 -3.45 2.61
N ASN A 149 -19.53 -3.94 2.98
CA ASN A 149 -20.28 -3.47 4.13
C ASN A 149 -20.12 -4.50 5.24
N ALA A 150 -19.48 -4.14 6.32
CA ALA A 150 -19.25 -5.02 7.45
C ALA A 150 -19.92 -4.47 8.70
N ALA A 151 -20.66 -5.34 9.39
CA ALA A 151 -21.13 -5.07 10.74
C ALA A 151 -20.02 -5.49 11.71
N PHE A 152 -19.29 -4.52 12.22
CA PHE A 152 -18.30 -4.78 13.27
C PHE A 152 -19.03 -4.82 14.61
N ALA A 153 -18.84 -5.89 15.36
CA ALA A 153 -19.39 -5.98 16.70
C ALA A 153 -18.64 -5.00 17.62
N SER A 154 -19.38 -4.12 18.29
CA SER A 154 -18.81 -3.36 19.41
C SER A 154 -18.54 -4.32 20.56
N TRP A 155 -17.33 -4.37 21.00
CA TRP A 155 -16.92 -5.12 22.21
C TRP A 155 -16.74 -4.19 23.40
#